data_968644daac2801073bdee931228c0c31
#
_entry.id   968644daac2801073bdee931228c0c31
#
_cell.length_a   1.000
_cell.length_b   1.000
_cell.length_c   1.000
_cell.angle_alpha   90.00
_cell.angle_beta   90.00
_cell.angle_gamma   90.00
#
_symmetry.space_group_name_H-M   'P 1'
#
loop_
_entity.id
_entity.type
_entity.pdbx_description
1 polymer ?
#
loop_
_entity_poly.entity_id
_entity_poly.type
_entity_poly.pdbx_seq_one_letter_code
_entity_poly.pdbx_strand_id
1 'polypeptide(L)'
;MTKRLKIIIIFLMALNIFGHANSNENFFEKGLELYNNKKFDDAKFMFERSIVFNPKDSNSYLYLAKIYNQKKNQRKEEKNLDATLLIEPNNEEAILMLMKIGLEKSNYSKVKDLSETFTQVCKKLCNENKKILETLEN
;
A
#
# COMPACT_ATOMS: atom_id res chain seq x y z
N MET A 1 -28.44 37.86 36.06
CA MET A 1 -28.25 36.57 35.40
C MET A 1 -28.55 35.45 36.40
N THR A 2 -29.58 34.67 36.18
CA THR A 2 -30.03 33.64 37.13
C THR A 2 -29.06 32.47 37.14
N LYS A 3 -28.90 31.80 38.29
CA LYS A 3 -28.00 30.62 38.43
C LYS A 3 -28.22 29.56 37.34
N ARG A 4 -29.47 29.41 36.86
CA ARG A 4 -29.85 28.50 35.78
C ARG A 4 -29.21 28.86 34.41
N LEU A 5 -29.10 30.14 34.10
CA LEU A 5 -28.48 30.62 32.85
C LEU A 5 -26.96 30.35 32.83
N LYS A 6 -26.28 30.48 33.98
CA LYS A 6 -24.84 30.16 34.10
C LYS A 6 -24.57 28.68 33.90
N ILE A 7 -25.43 27.81 34.40
CA ILE A 7 -25.30 26.35 34.25
C ILE A 7 -25.49 25.95 32.78
N ILE A 8 -26.44 26.55 32.06
CA ILE A 8 -26.67 26.28 30.62
C ILE A 8 -25.46 26.71 29.80
N ILE A 9 -24.86 27.87 30.10
CA ILE A 9 -23.68 28.36 29.39
C ILE A 9 -22.46 27.46 29.62
N ILE A 10 -22.27 26.95 30.84
CA ILE A 10 -21.19 26.01 31.16
C ILE A 10 -21.39 24.67 30.43
N PHE A 11 -22.66 24.17 30.34
CA PHE A 11 -22.97 22.93 29.65
C PHE A 11 -22.77 23.07 28.12
N LEU A 12 -23.11 24.21 27.54
CA LEU A 12 -22.87 24.52 26.12
C LEU A 12 -21.38 24.68 25.80
N MET A 13 -20.58 25.23 26.73
CA MET A 13 -19.12 25.30 26.56
C MET A 13 -18.45 23.90 26.66
N ALA A 14 -18.95 23.04 27.52
CA ALA A 14 -18.43 21.67 27.65
C ALA A 14 -18.67 20.80 26.40
N LEU A 15 -19.73 21.04 25.65
CA LEU A 15 -20.04 20.35 24.39
C LEU A 15 -19.05 20.69 23.24
N ASN A 16 -18.36 21.83 23.31
CA ASN A 16 -17.40 22.23 22.29
C ASN A 16 -15.99 21.59 22.47
N ILE A 17 -15.74 20.91 23.59
CA ILE A 17 -14.44 20.26 23.84
C ILE A 17 -14.35 18.88 23.20
N PHE A 18 -15.49 18.25 22.82
CA PHE A 18 -15.54 16.92 22.23
C PHE A 18 -15.42 16.90 20.70
N GLY A 19 -15.15 18.03 20.03
CA GLY A 19 -15.32 18.19 18.58
C GLY A 19 -14.05 18.25 17.74
N HIS A 20 -12.86 17.93 18.23
CA HIS A 20 -11.65 17.92 17.38
C HIS A 20 -10.80 16.68 17.63
N ALA A 21 -11.34 15.52 17.36
CA ALA A 21 -10.51 14.42 16.91
C ALA A 21 -10.08 14.77 15.48
N ASN A 22 -9.00 15.52 15.35
CA ASN A 22 -8.38 15.83 14.08
C ASN A 22 -7.68 14.56 13.57
N SER A 23 -8.47 13.64 13.04
CA SER A 23 -8.00 12.36 12.50
C SER A 23 -7.48 12.52 11.06
N ASN A 24 -6.61 13.50 10.84
CA ASN A 24 -5.73 13.49 9.67
C ASN A 24 -4.43 12.75 10.01
N GLU A 25 -4.56 11.66 10.76
CA GLU A 25 -3.42 10.78 11.01
C GLU A 25 -3.07 10.12 9.68
N ASN A 26 -1.95 10.53 9.08
CA ASN A 26 -1.47 9.96 7.83
C ASN A 26 -0.89 8.56 8.13
N PHE A 27 -1.78 7.56 8.15
CA PHE A 27 -1.39 6.18 8.46
C PHE A 27 -0.37 5.64 7.46
N PHE A 28 -0.42 6.09 6.20
CA PHE A 28 0.56 5.69 5.20
C PHE A 28 1.96 6.17 5.57
N GLU A 29 2.14 7.45 5.87
CA GLU A 29 3.45 8.01 6.22
C GLU A 29 4.03 7.37 7.49
N LYS A 30 3.18 7.13 8.49
CA LYS A 30 3.59 6.42 9.69
C LYS A 30 4.00 4.96 9.40
N GLY A 31 3.26 4.30 8.51
CA GLY A 31 3.61 2.98 8.01
C GLY A 31 4.95 2.97 7.28
N LEU A 32 5.20 3.99 6.44
CA LEU A 32 6.44 4.14 5.69
C LEU A 32 7.65 4.36 6.63
N GLU A 33 7.51 5.20 7.64
CA GLU A 33 8.53 5.40 8.66
C GLU A 33 8.88 4.08 9.37
N LEU A 34 7.85 3.34 9.81
CA LEU A 34 8.03 2.05 10.48
C LEU A 34 8.67 1.01 9.56
N TYR A 35 8.28 0.98 8.28
CA TYR A 35 8.86 0.11 7.27
C TYR A 35 10.35 0.39 7.06
N ASN A 36 10.73 1.65 6.93
CA ASN A 36 12.13 2.08 6.79
C ASN A 36 12.96 1.73 8.03
N ASN A 37 12.35 1.74 9.21
CA ASN A 37 12.95 1.30 10.48
C ASN A 37 12.89 -0.23 10.68
N LYS A 38 12.49 -1.01 9.64
CA LYS A 38 12.37 -2.49 9.65
C LYS A 38 11.37 -3.04 10.68
N LYS A 39 10.48 -2.21 11.20
CA LYS A 39 9.38 -2.59 12.10
C LYS A 39 8.18 -3.08 11.27
N PHE A 40 8.36 -4.22 10.58
CA PHE A 40 7.43 -4.67 9.55
C PHE A 40 6.03 -5.01 10.07
N ASP A 41 5.88 -5.50 11.30
CA ASP A 41 4.56 -5.81 11.85
C ASP A 41 3.78 -4.55 12.20
N ASP A 42 4.44 -3.55 12.77
CA ASP A 42 3.84 -2.25 13.07
C ASP A 42 3.52 -1.49 11.77
N ALA A 43 4.43 -1.52 10.79
CA ALA A 43 4.22 -0.93 9.47
C ALA A 43 3.00 -1.55 8.78
N LYS A 44 2.89 -2.88 8.81
CA LYS A 44 1.74 -3.61 8.28
C LYS A 44 0.43 -3.11 8.87
N PHE A 45 0.37 -2.97 10.20
CA PHE A 45 -0.83 -2.47 10.89
C PHE A 45 -1.20 -1.06 10.43
N MET A 46 -0.21 -0.17 10.22
CA MET A 46 -0.46 1.18 9.74
C MET A 46 -0.95 1.20 8.29
N PHE A 47 -0.38 0.39 7.40
CA PHE A 47 -0.85 0.29 6.01
C PHE A 47 -2.26 -0.32 5.94
N GLU A 48 -2.58 -1.33 6.75
CA GLU A 48 -3.94 -1.87 6.85
C GLU A 48 -4.94 -0.80 7.31
N ARG A 49 -4.56 0.05 8.27
CA ARG A 49 -5.38 1.20 8.67
C ARG A 49 -5.51 2.24 7.55
N SER A 50 -4.43 2.54 6.84
CA SER A 50 -4.47 3.45 5.68
C SER A 50 -5.53 3.01 4.67
N ILE A 51 -5.57 1.72 4.34
CA ILE A 51 -6.54 1.13 3.42
C ILE A 51 -7.99 1.25 3.93
N VAL A 52 -8.22 1.11 5.23
CA VAL A 52 -9.56 1.27 5.83
C VAL A 52 -10.09 2.69 5.62
N PHE A 53 -9.23 3.71 5.77
CA PHE A 53 -9.61 5.10 5.58
C PHE A 53 -9.54 5.56 4.12
N ASN A 54 -8.64 5.00 3.33
CA ASN A 54 -8.49 5.26 1.90
C ASN A 54 -8.30 3.95 1.12
N PRO A 55 -9.40 3.27 0.73
CA PRO A 55 -9.32 2.01 -0.01
C PRO A 55 -8.65 2.10 -1.40
N LYS A 56 -8.44 3.32 -1.91
CA LYS A 56 -7.77 3.58 -3.19
C LYS A 56 -6.30 3.98 -3.05
N ASP A 57 -5.72 3.81 -1.86
CA ASP A 57 -4.28 4.03 -1.65
C ASP A 57 -3.48 2.83 -2.18
N SER A 58 -3.09 2.88 -3.46
CA SER A 58 -2.29 1.85 -4.13
C SER A 58 -0.96 1.61 -3.42
N ASN A 59 -0.35 2.65 -2.85
CA ASN A 59 0.92 2.55 -2.15
C ASN A 59 0.81 1.69 -0.88
N SER A 60 -0.25 1.80 -0.11
CA SER A 60 -0.45 0.94 1.08
C SER A 60 -0.51 -0.54 0.70
N TYR A 61 -1.19 -0.90 -0.40
CA TYR A 61 -1.19 -2.28 -0.90
C TYR A 61 0.20 -2.70 -1.37
N LEU A 62 0.92 -1.85 -2.10
CA LEU A 62 2.29 -2.13 -2.56
C LEU A 62 3.23 -2.42 -1.37
N TYR A 63 3.18 -1.59 -0.33
CA TYR A 63 4.02 -1.81 0.87
C TYR A 63 3.60 -3.04 1.66
N LEU A 64 2.31 -3.39 1.71
CA LEU A 64 1.87 -4.67 2.27
C LEU A 64 2.43 -5.84 1.46
N ALA A 65 2.44 -5.77 0.13
CA ALA A 65 3.06 -6.78 -0.71
C ALA A 65 4.55 -6.95 -0.40
N LYS A 66 5.30 -5.84 -0.29
CA LYS A 66 6.72 -5.86 0.10
C LYS A 66 6.95 -6.53 1.47
N ILE A 67 6.09 -6.25 2.45
CA ILE A 67 6.16 -6.90 3.77
C ILE A 67 5.88 -8.40 3.65
N TYR A 68 4.89 -8.81 2.86
CA TYR A 68 4.60 -10.22 2.67
C TYR A 68 5.69 -10.95 1.87
N ASN A 69 6.37 -10.28 0.94
CA ASN A 69 7.58 -10.78 0.30
C ASN A 69 8.68 -11.08 1.34
N GLN A 70 8.98 -10.14 2.24
CA GLN A 70 9.96 -10.35 3.32
C GLN A 70 9.57 -11.54 4.23
N LYS A 71 8.28 -11.76 4.43
CA LYS A 71 7.75 -12.86 5.23
C LYS A 71 7.59 -14.18 4.44
N LYS A 72 8.00 -14.20 3.16
CA LYS A 72 7.84 -15.33 2.24
C LYS A 72 6.39 -15.83 2.12
N ASN A 73 5.43 -14.94 2.28
CA ASN A 73 4.00 -15.22 2.10
C ASN A 73 3.53 -14.80 0.70
N GLN A 74 3.95 -15.57 -0.30
CA GLN A 74 3.73 -15.27 -1.72
C GLN A 74 2.24 -15.08 -2.07
N ARG A 75 1.33 -15.87 -1.45
CA ARG A 75 -0.11 -15.72 -1.70
C ARG A 75 -0.66 -14.35 -1.29
N LYS A 76 -0.22 -13.83 -0.13
CA LYS A 76 -0.65 -12.51 0.33
C LYS A 76 0.07 -11.39 -0.41
N GLU A 77 1.32 -11.61 -0.78
CA GLU A 77 2.08 -10.72 -1.65
C GLU A 77 1.35 -10.50 -2.98
N GLU A 78 1.07 -11.58 -3.71
CA GLU A 78 0.38 -11.55 -5.01
C GLU A 78 -0.98 -10.85 -4.91
N LYS A 79 -1.79 -11.18 -3.89
CA LYS A 79 -3.08 -10.53 -3.65
C LYS A 79 -2.96 -9.00 -3.49
N ASN A 80 -1.95 -8.53 -2.78
CA ASN A 80 -1.76 -7.09 -2.59
C ASN A 80 -1.19 -6.40 -3.83
N LEU A 81 -0.34 -7.09 -4.61
CA LEU A 81 0.13 -6.59 -5.91
C LEU A 81 -1.03 -6.47 -6.91
N ASP A 82 -1.92 -7.45 -6.97
CA ASP A 82 -3.11 -7.40 -7.82
C ASP A 82 -4.01 -6.22 -7.42
N ALA A 83 -4.19 -5.96 -6.10
CA ALA A 83 -4.92 -4.80 -5.62
C ALA A 83 -4.22 -3.48 -6.00
N THR A 84 -2.89 -3.43 -5.94
CA THR A 84 -2.11 -2.28 -6.41
C THR A 84 -2.40 -1.99 -7.88
N LEU A 85 -2.33 -3.00 -8.74
CA LEU A 85 -2.54 -2.84 -10.19
C LEU A 85 -4.01 -2.58 -10.56
N LEU A 86 -4.97 -3.03 -9.74
CA LEU A 86 -6.37 -2.67 -9.93
C LEU A 86 -6.60 -1.15 -9.77
N ILE A 87 -5.84 -0.50 -8.88
CA ILE A 87 -5.94 0.94 -8.60
C ILE A 87 -5.01 1.74 -9.51
N GLU A 88 -3.80 1.25 -9.73
CA GLU A 88 -2.72 1.87 -10.50
C GLU A 88 -2.12 0.86 -11.49
N PRO A 89 -2.77 0.68 -12.66
CA PRO A 89 -2.37 -0.35 -13.64
C PRO A 89 -0.94 -0.20 -14.19
N ASN A 90 -0.38 1.00 -14.09
CA ASN A 90 0.97 1.34 -14.57
C ASN A 90 2.03 1.39 -13.46
N ASN A 91 1.76 0.78 -12.31
CA ASN A 91 2.72 0.71 -11.22
C ASN A 91 3.86 -0.25 -11.59
N GLU A 92 4.99 0.31 -12.01
CA GLU A 92 6.16 -0.43 -12.50
C GLU A 92 6.66 -1.46 -11.47
N GLU A 93 6.71 -1.09 -10.20
CA GLU A 93 7.24 -1.96 -9.16
C GLU A 93 6.32 -3.16 -8.92
N ALA A 94 5.01 -2.94 -8.89
CA ALA A 94 4.04 -4.01 -8.72
C ALA A 94 4.08 -5.01 -9.90
N ILE A 95 4.19 -4.53 -11.14
CA ILE A 95 4.32 -5.39 -12.32
C ILE A 95 5.59 -6.24 -12.22
N LEU A 96 6.73 -5.64 -11.90
CA LEU A 96 8.01 -6.36 -11.77
C LEU A 96 7.98 -7.41 -10.66
N MET A 97 7.36 -7.10 -9.52
CA MET A 97 7.20 -8.08 -8.43
C MET A 97 6.32 -9.26 -8.87
N LEU A 98 5.22 -9.02 -9.61
CA LEU A 98 4.40 -10.10 -10.16
C LEU A 98 5.12 -10.92 -11.22
N MET A 99 5.97 -10.31 -12.05
CA MET A 99 6.81 -11.05 -13.01
C MET A 99 7.77 -11.99 -12.27
N LYS A 100 8.42 -11.54 -11.19
CA LYS A 100 9.30 -12.38 -10.36
C LYS A 100 8.54 -13.57 -9.76
N ILE A 101 7.34 -13.34 -9.22
CA ILE A 101 6.46 -14.40 -8.74
C ILE A 101 6.11 -15.39 -9.87
N GLY A 102 5.84 -14.87 -11.08
CA GLY A 102 5.57 -15.68 -12.25
C GLY A 102 6.75 -16.60 -12.61
N LEU A 103 7.99 -16.09 -12.56
CA LEU A 103 9.20 -16.89 -12.76
C LEU A 103 9.33 -18.00 -11.70
N GLU A 104 9.17 -17.66 -10.43
CA GLU A 104 9.25 -18.63 -9.32
C GLU A 104 8.21 -19.75 -9.45
N LYS A 105 7.04 -19.44 -10.02
CA LYS A 105 5.97 -20.41 -10.29
C LYS A 105 6.09 -21.11 -11.65
N SER A 106 7.13 -20.82 -12.43
CA SER A 106 7.28 -21.28 -13.82
C SER A 106 6.07 -20.91 -14.71
N ASN A 107 5.38 -19.83 -14.38
CA ASN A 107 4.26 -19.31 -15.16
C ASN A 107 4.77 -18.31 -16.21
N TYR A 108 5.48 -18.82 -17.20
CA TYR A 108 6.15 -18.00 -18.22
C TYR A 108 5.17 -17.24 -19.12
N SER A 109 3.96 -17.75 -19.34
CA SER A 109 2.92 -17.01 -20.06
C SER A 109 2.56 -15.71 -19.34
N LYS A 110 2.27 -15.79 -18.02
CA LYS A 110 1.97 -14.60 -17.19
C LYS A 110 3.15 -13.60 -17.20
N VAL A 111 4.38 -14.11 -17.13
CA VAL A 111 5.58 -13.24 -17.16
C VAL A 111 5.67 -12.49 -18.48
N LYS A 112 5.40 -13.16 -19.61
CA LYS A 112 5.42 -12.54 -20.94
C LYS A 112 4.36 -11.45 -21.08
N ASP A 113 3.12 -11.76 -20.69
CA ASP A 113 2.01 -10.80 -20.73
C ASP A 113 2.30 -9.54 -19.88
N LEU A 114 2.85 -9.75 -18.67
CA LEU A 114 3.25 -8.65 -17.79
C LEU A 114 4.44 -7.85 -18.37
N SER A 115 5.38 -8.52 -19.04
CA SER A 115 6.52 -7.86 -19.70
C SER A 115 6.06 -6.96 -20.84
N GLU A 116 5.11 -7.41 -21.65
CA GLU A 116 4.51 -6.59 -22.72
C GLU A 116 3.84 -5.34 -22.12
N THR A 117 3.03 -5.52 -21.08
CA THR A 117 2.41 -4.39 -20.34
C THR A 117 3.48 -3.45 -19.78
N PHE A 118 4.51 -4.02 -19.15
CA PHE A 118 5.59 -3.23 -18.53
C PHE A 118 6.33 -2.38 -19.56
N THR A 119 6.59 -2.92 -20.75
CA THR A 119 7.28 -2.20 -21.84
C THR A 119 6.51 -0.95 -22.27
N GLN A 120 5.18 -0.98 -22.18
CA GLN A 120 4.33 0.16 -22.56
C GLN A 120 4.29 1.26 -21.47
N VAL A 121 4.48 0.90 -20.22
CA VAL A 121 4.27 1.82 -19.08
C VAL A 121 5.56 2.25 -18.39
N CYS A 122 6.66 1.53 -18.58
CA CYS A 122 7.90 1.78 -17.85
C CYS A 122 8.49 3.15 -18.15
N LYS A 123 9.01 3.81 -17.09
CA LYS A 123 9.70 5.11 -17.16
C LYS A 123 11.05 5.07 -16.42
N LYS A 124 11.11 4.32 -15.33
CA LYS A 124 12.28 4.29 -14.44
C LYS A 124 12.95 2.92 -14.36
N LEU A 125 12.17 1.85 -14.43
CA LEU A 125 12.64 0.49 -14.18
C LEU A 125 12.77 -0.34 -15.46
N CYS A 126 12.77 0.28 -16.64
CA CYS A 126 12.77 -0.41 -17.95
C CYS A 126 13.90 -1.44 -18.09
N ASN A 127 15.07 -1.19 -17.52
CA ASN A 127 16.20 -2.13 -17.58
C ASN A 127 15.94 -3.45 -16.82
N GLU A 128 15.06 -3.44 -15.82
CA GLU A 128 14.72 -4.64 -15.06
C GLU A 128 13.93 -5.65 -15.89
N ASN A 129 13.08 -5.15 -16.82
CA ASN A 129 12.34 -6.01 -17.74
C ASN A 129 13.29 -6.83 -18.62
N LYS A 130 14.33 -6.19 -19.16
CA LYS A 130 15.32 -6.88 -20.00
C LYS A 130 15.98 -8.05 -19.25
N LYS A 131 16.39 -7.84 -17.99
CA LYS A 131 16.99 -8.89 -17.16
C LYS A 131 16.04 -10.07 -16.94
N ILE A 132 14.74 -9.78 -16.74
CA ILE A 132 13.72 -10.82 -16.56
C ILE A 132 13.54 -11.63 -17.86
N LEU A 133 13.48 -10.95 -19.01
CA LEU A 133 13.36 -11.62 -20.32
C LEU A 133 14.57 -12.49 -20.64
N GLU A 134 15.78 -12.03 -20.35
CA GLU A 134 17.00 -12.83 -20.50
C GLU A 134 16.97 -14.12 -19.67
N THR A 135 16.24 -14.12 -18.54
CA THR A 135 16.05 -15.34 -17.71
C THR A 135 15.07 -16.33 -18.36
N LEU A 136 14.18 -15.88 -19.24
CA LEU A 136 13.24 -16.75 -19.95
C LEU A 136 13.86 -17.46 -21.17
N GLU A 137 14.95 -16.90 -21.71
CA GLU A 137 15.61 -17.41 -22.91
C GLU A 137 16.70 -18.45 -22.58
N ASN A 138 17.10 -18.58 -21.31
CA ASN A 138 18.10 -19.53 -20.81
C ASN A 138 17.46 -20.75 -20.14
#